data_7438e36424223240f271952493065f58
#
_entry.id   7438e36424223240f271952493065f58
#
_cell.length_a   1.000
_cell.length_b   1.000
_cell.length_c   1.000
_cell.angle_alpha   90.00
_cell.angle_beta   90.00
_cell.angle_gamma   90.00
#
_symmetry.space_group_name_H-M   'P 1'
#
loop_
_entity.id
_entity.type
_entity.pdbx_description
1 polymer ?
#
loop_
_entity_poly.entity_id
_entity_poly.type
_entity_poly.pdbx_seq_one_letter_code
_entity_poly.pdbx_strand_id
1 'polypeptide(L)' 'MGRLVVNGEPLDWREGMTVRDVLKAKNYVFKLLIVKVNGTLVPRGSYDETVVPAGANVEVVHLISGG' A
#
# COMPACT_ATOMS: atom_id res chain seq x y z
N MET A 1 0.26 19.09 -0.66
CA MET A 1 1.21 18.13 -0.14
C MET A 1 0.56 17.34 0.97
N GLY A 2 0.65 16.08 0.91
CA GLY A 2 0.05 15.22 1.90
C GLY A 2 0.98 14.11 2.30
N ARG A 3 0.54 13.36 3.26
CA ARG A 3 1.25 12.18 3.71
C ARG A 3 0.26 11.06 3.87
N LEU A 4 0.77 9.86 3.84
CA LEU A 4 0.04 8.68 4.25
C LEU A 4 0.94 7.89 5.18
N VAL A 5 0.37 6.86 5.79
CA VAL A 5 1.12 6.01 6.71
C VAL A 5 1.11 4.60 6.15
N VAL A 6 2.28 3.97 6.08
CA VAL A 6 2.41 2.61 5.62
C VAL A 6 3.06 1.81 6.74
N ASN A 7 2.31 0.89 7.32
CA ASN A 7 2.77 0.07 8.44
C ASN A 7 3.34 0.94 9.58
N GLY A 8 2.67 2.04 9.86
CA GLY A 8 3.08 2.94 10.93
C GLY A 8 4.15 3.94 10.56
N GLU A 9 4.64 3.92 9.34
CA GLU A 9 5.69 4.83 8.89
C GLU A 9 5.14 5.85 7.90
N PRO A 10 5.49 7.12 8.05
CA PRO A 10 5.00 8.14 7.13
C PRO A 10 5.63 8.00 5.75
N LEU A 11 4.84 8.29 4.75
CA LEU A 11 5.30 8.30 3.36
C LEU A 11 4.70 9.53 2.69
N ASP A 12 5.46 10.17 1.83
CA ASP A 12 4.96 11.31 1.09
C ASP A 12 3.87 10.86 0.13
N TRP A 13 2.78 11.62 0.13
CA TRP A 13 1.64 11.36 -0.72
C TRP A 13 1.60 12.40 -1.83
N ARG A 14 1.18 11.98 -3.01
CA ARG A 14 0.88 12.90 -4.10
C ARG A 14 -0.43 12.49 -4.76
N GLU A 15 -1.07 13.43 -5.38
CA GLU A 15 -2.35 13.19 -6.03
C GLU A 15 -2.21 12.12 -7.11
N GLY A 16 -3.16 11.21 -7.17
CA GLY A 16 -3.14 10.12 -8.13
C GLY A 16 -2.30 8.93 -7.72
N MET A 17 -1.72 8.97 -6.53
CA MET A 17 -0.88 7.88 -6.06
C MET A 17 -1.69 6.61 -5.88
N THR A 18 -1.22 5.51 -6.46
CA THR A 18 -1.89 4.22 -6.38
C THR A 18 -1.22 3.31 -5.34
N VAL A 19 -1.89 2.20 -5.04
CA VAL A 19 -1.29 1.19 -4.16
C VAL A 19 0.03 0.71 -4.74
N ARG A 20 0.09 0.51 -6.06
CA ARG A 20 1.34 0.10 -6.70
C ARG A 20 2.47 1.09 -6.42
N ASP A 21 2.16 2.38 -6.47
CA ASP A 21 3.15 3.41 -6.20
C ASP A 21 3.65 3.32 -4.76
N VAL A 22 2.75 3.04 -3.82
CA VAL A 22 3.13 2.86 -2.41
C VAL A 22 4.07 1.67 -2.26
N LEU A 23 3.75 0.55 -2.89
CA LEU A 23 4.58 -0.64 -2.82
C LEU A 23 5.96 -0.40 -3.41
N LYS A 24 6.04 0.34 -4.51
CA LYS A 24 7.32 0.68 -5.12
C LYS A 24 8.13 1.60 -4.22
N ALA A 25 7.49 2.60 -3.63
CA ALA A 25 8.17 3.56 -2.77
C ALA A 25 8.78 2.89 -1.54
N LYS A 26 8.13 1.86 -1.03
CA LYS A 26 8.62 1.10 0.12
C LYS A 26 9.46 -0.09 -0.31
N ASN A 27 9.64 -0.28 -1.60
CA ASN A 27 10.40 -1.40 -2.14
C ASN A 27 9.83 -2.75 -1.72
N TYR A 28 8.52 -2.83 -1.63
CA TYR A 28 7.83 -4.07 -1.29
C TYR A 28 7.55 -4.83 -2.58
N VAL A 29 8.42 -5.78 -2.88
CA VAL A 29 8.38 -6.52 -4.15
C VAL A 29 8.04 -8.00 -3.95
N PHE A 30 7.38 -8.31 -2.87
CA PHE A 30 7.05 -9.69 -2.52
C PHE A 30 5.85 -10.17 -3.32
N LYS A 31 5.84 -11.44 -3.64
CA LYS A 31 4.74 -12.02 -4.42
C LYS A 31 3.46 -12.15 -3.62
N LEU A 32 3.57 -12.45 -2.35
CA LEU A 32 2.41 -12.70 -1.51
C LEU A 32 2.26 -11.57 -0.50
N LEU A 33 1.39 -10.65 -0.83
CA LEU A 33 1.09 -9.52 0.04
C LEU A 33 -0.39 -9.44 0.29
N ILE A 34 -0.75 -8.94 1.46
CA ILE A 34 -2.10 -8.48 1.74
C ILE A 34 -2.00 -6.98 1.97
N VAL A 35 -2.78 -6.21 1.23
CA VAL A 35 -2.78 -4.76 1.35
C VAL A 35 -4.15 -4.28 1.77
N LYS A 36 -4.18 -3.46 2.81
CA LYS A 36 -5.41 -2.80 3.25
C LYS A 36 -5.19 -1.30 3.24
N VAL A 37 -6.17 -0.58 2.73
CA VAL A 37 -6.18 0.88 2.76
C VAL A 37 -7.34 1.31 3.63
N ASN A 38 -7.03 1.97 4.74
CA ASN A 38 -8.05 2.38 5.72
C ASN A 38 -8.94 1.22 6.15
N GLY A 39 -8.34 0.06 6.34
CA GLY A 39 -9.06 -1.13 6.77
C GLY A 39 -9.76 -1.91 5.66
N THR A 40 -9.71 -1.43 4.46
CA THR A 40 -10.36 -2.10 3.33
C THR A 40 -9.33 -2.89 2.52
N LEU A 41 -9.60 -4.17 2.35
CA LEU A 41 -8.71 -5.04 1.58
C LEU A 41 -8.67 -4.61 0.12
N VAL A 42 -7.48 -4.52 -0.43
CA VAL A 42 -7.27 -4.21 -1.84
C VAL A 42 -6.89 -5.51 -2.54
N PRO A 43 -7.72 -5.97 -3.50
CA PRO A 43 -7.38 -7.19 -4.23
C PRO A 43 -6.08 -7.05 -4.99
N ARG A 44 -5.37 -8.16 -5.09
CA ARG A 44 -4.06 -8.18 -5.72
C ARG A 44 -4.05 -7.62 -7.14
N GLY A 45 -5.07 -7.90 -7.91
CA GLY A 45 -5.16 -7.42 -9.28
C GLY A 45 -5.56 -5.96 -9.42
N SER A 46 -5.81 -5.26 -8.30
CA SER A 46 -6.29 -3.89 -8.33
C SER A 46 -5.26 -2.87 -7.85
N TYR A 47 -4.03 -3.29 -7.62
CA TYR A 47 -3.01 -2.38 -7.08
C TYR A 47 -2.73 -1.19 -7.99
N ASP A 48 -2.77 -1.40 -9.30
CA ASP A 48 -2.49 -0.33 -10.24
C ASP A 48 -3.65 0.63 -10.43
N GLU A 49 -4.84 0.21 -10.04
CA GLU A 49 -6.06 1.00 -10.25
C GLU A 49 -6.56 1.67 -8.98
N THR A 50 -6.11 1.21 -7.82
CA THR A 50 -6.61 1.72 -6.55
C THR A 50 -5.82 2.94 -6.14
N VAL A 51 -6.47 4.10 -6.18
CA VAL A 51 -5.86 5.36 -5.75
C VAL A 51 -5.94 5.46 -4.23
N VAL A 52 -4.83 5.84 -3.62
CA VAL A 52 -4.73 5.98 -2.17
C VAL A 52 -5.01 7.43 -1.80
N PRO A 53 -5.97 7.68 -0.89
CA PRO A 53 -6.25 9.06 -0.49
C PRO A 53 -5.18 9.62 0.43
N ALA A 54 -5.10 10.94 0.49
CA ALA A 54 -4.21 11.61 1.43
C ALA A 54 -4.58 11.21 2.85
N GLY A 55 -3.57 11.02 3.68
CA GLY A 55 -3.81 10.65 5.07
C GLY A 55 -4.20 9.20 5.29
N ALA A 56 -4.15 8.39 4.25
CA ALA A 56 -4.56 7.00 4.37
C ALA A 56 -3.64 6.21 5.30
N ASN A 57 -4.21 5.23 5.95
CA ASN A 57 -3.47 4.25 6.72
C ASN A 57 -3.40 2.97 5.90
N VAL A 58 -2.23 2.68 5.37
CA VAL A 58 -2.01 1.51 4.53
C VAL A 58 -1.30 0.44 5.34
N GLU A 59 -1.87 -0.75 5.31
CA GLU A 59 -1.27 -1.90 5.97
C GLU A 59 -0.84 -2.90 4.91
N VAL A 60 0.41 -3.29 4.95
CA VAL A 60 0.95 -4.29 4.03
C VAL A 60 1.49 -5.45 4.84
N VAL A 61 0.92 -6.61 4.65
CA VAL A 61 1.36 -7.82 5.33
C VAL A 61 2.03 -8.73 4.30
N HIS A 62 3.24 -9.11 4.60
CA HIS A 62 3.99 -10.03 3.75
C HIS A 62 3.71 -11.44 4.22
N LEU A 63 3.11 -12.23 3.36
CA LEU A 63 2.82 -13.62 3.67
C LEU A 63 4.03 -14.47 3.33
N ILE A 64 4.60 -15.07 4.33
CA ILE A 64 5.71 -15.99 4.15
C ILE A 64 5.10 -17.36 3.94
N SER A 65 5.27 -17.88 2.75
CA SER A 65 4.80 -19.24 2.53
C SER A 65 5.73 -20.16 3.30
N GLY A 66 5.23 -20.82 4.14
CA GLY A 66 5.88 -21.66 4.97
C GLY A 66 6.68 -22.58 4.63
N GLY A 67 6.78 -22.46 4.52
CA GLY A 67 7.61 -23.36 4.52
C GLY A 67 7.99 -23.85 5.22
#